data_b5687a0e604647b95925a5defaf2fbba
#
_entry.id   b5687a0e604647b95925a5defaf2fbba
#
_cell.length_a   1.000
_cell.length_b   1.000
_cell.length_c   1.000
_cell.angle_alpha   90.00
_cell.angle_beta   90.00
_cell.angle_gamma   90.00
#
_symmetry.space_group_name_H-M   'P 1'
#
loop_
_entity.id
_entity.type
_entity.pdbx_description
1 polymer ?
#
loop_
_entity_poly.entity_id
_entity_poly.type
_entity_poly.pdbx_seq_one_letter_code
_entity_poly.pdbx_strand_id
1 'polypeptide(L)'
;SGARIVHSAGFDSIPSDLGVYKLQQAVIEQTSAPAKHIKMRVRKVKGAASGGTIASILNVFKEVKENPQLRKVLINPYVLCPDGHPFKQRQKNHKGAEHDKTLGVWTMPFVMASINERIVHRSNALLGNQYGEDFLYDEAMTAKSGLQAWTFTLGLGAFMLAASLSPLRKLLANYVLAKPGEGPTPKQQLDGMFDMRFYTDMPSGNKLVVKVEGD
;
A
#
# COMPACT_ATOMS: atom_id res chain seq x y z
N SER A 1 3.11 13.84 -29.31
CA SER A 1 4.28 14.29 -28.56
C SER A 1 5.14 13.07 -28.26
N GLY A 2 6.47 13.19 -28.24
CA GLY A 2 7.40 12.12 -27.86
C GLY A 2 7.60 12.00 -26.33
N ALA A 3 6.68 12.52 -25.53
CA ALA A 3 6.79 12.53 -24.07
C ALA A 3 6.67 11.10 -23.49
N ARG A 4 7.58 10.77 -22.58
CA ARG A 4 7.54 9.53 -21.79
C ARG A 4 6.92 9.85 -20.43
N ILE A 5 5.72 9.34 -20.17
CA ILE A 5 4.97 9.57 -18.92
C ILE A 5 4.90 8.25 -18.16
N VAL A 6 5.42 8.24 -16.93
CA VAL A 6 5.42 7.08 -16.05
C VAL A 6 4.55 7.40 -14.83
N HIS A 7 3.44 6.68 -14.67
CA HIS A 7 2.56 6.81 -13.52
C HIS A 7 3.08 5.98 -12.34
N SER A 8 2.72 6.41 -11.12
CA SER A 8 3.07 5.73 -9.86
C SER A 8 4.57 5.55 -9.63
N ALA A 9 5.39 6.43 -10.22
CA ALA A 9 6.84 6.43 -10.10
C ALA A 9 7.34 7.35 -8.97
N GLY A 10 6.58 7.47 -7.90
CA GLY A 10 6.89 8.27 -6.71
C GLY A 10 7.08 7.43 -5.45
N PHE A 11 7.33 8.11 -4.35
CA PHE A 11 7.48 7.52 -3.02
C PHE A 11 6.30 6.60 -2.64
N ASP A 12 5.10 6.92 -3.09
CA ASP A 12 3.88 6.17 -2.73
C ASP A 12 3.97 4.68 -3.08
N SER A 13 4.61 4.30 -4.17
CA SER A 13 4.66 2.91 -4.65
C SER A 13 6.07 2.36 -4.89
N ILE A 14 7.06 3.18 -5.21
CA ILE A 14 8.43 2.72 -5.51
C ILE A 14 9.05 1.93 -4.36
N PRO A 15 8.99 2.35 -3.08
CA PRO A 15 9.57 1.59 -1.99
C PRO A 15 8.94 0.20 -1.84
N SER A 16 7.62 0.09 -2.06
CA SER A 16 6.91 -1.19 -2.01
C SER A 16 7.33 -2.11 -3.16
N ASP A 17 7.36 -1.61 -4.38
CA ASP A 17 7.66 -2.39 -5.58
C ASP A 17 9.13 -2.87 -5.59
N LEU A 18 10.08 -1.95 -5.37
CA LEU A 18 11.50 -2.29 -5.33
C LEU A 18 11.88 -3.13 -4.11
N GLY A 19 11.19 -2.95 -2.97
CA GLY A 19 11.37 -3.79 -1.78
C GLY A 19 10.98 -5.24 -2.03
N VAL A 20 9.85 -5.46 -2.71
CA VAL A 20 9.43 -6.80 -3.15
C VAL A 20 10.41 -7.36 -4.16
N TYR A 21 10.78 -6.60 -5.18
CA TYR A 21 11.75 -7.04 -6.18
C TYR A 21 13.07 -7.48 -5.54
N LYS A 22 13.63 -6.67 -4.63
CA LYS A 22 14.88 -7.00 -3.94
C LYS A 22 14.77 -8.25 -3.08
N LEU A 23 13.64 -8.43 -2.37
CA LEU A 23 13.41 -9.63 -1.57
C LEU A 23 13.27 -10.87 -2.46
N GLN A 24 12.53 -10.78 -3.57
CA GLN A 24 12.38 -11.87 -4.53
C GLN A 24 13.73 -12.29 -5.12
N GLN A 25 14.57 -11.33 -5.53
CA GLN A 25 15.92 -11.64 -6.02
C GLN A 25 16.74 -12.40 -4.96
N ALA A 26 16.75 -11.92 -3.72
CA ALA A 26 17.49 -12.56 -2.64
C ALA A 26 16.98 -13.97 -2.31
N VAL A 27 15.66 -14.22 -2.44
CA VAL A 27 15.09 -15.56 -2.26
C VAL A 27 15.49 -16.48 -3.42
N ILE A 28 15.35 -16.01 -4.66
CA ILE A 28 15.69 -16.80 -5.86
C ILE A 28 17.17 -17.17 -5.87
N GLU A 29 18.08 -16.26 -5.49
CA GLU A 29 19.51 -16.53 -5.35
C GLU A 29 19.80 -17.65 -4.35
N GLN A 30 19.02 -17.76 -3.26
CA GLN A 30 19.24 -18.74 -2.19
C GLN A 30 18.51 -20.07 -2.42
N THR A 31 17.39 -20.07 -3.14
CA THR A 31 16.48 -21.23 -3.20
C THR A 31 16.17 -21.69 -4.62
N SER A 32 16.61 -20.93 -5.64
CA SER A 32 16.27 -21.13 -7.06
C SER A 32 14.75 -21.08 -7.35
N ALA A 33 13.96 -20.56 -6.41
CA ALA A 33 12.51 -20.41 -6.55
C ALA A 33 12.05 -19.08 -5.91
N PRO A 34 10.96 -18.46 -6.40
CA PRO A 34 10.46 -17.21 -5.81
C PRO A 34 9.76 -17.45 -4.48
N ALA A 35 9.72 -16.40 -3.66
CA ALA A 35 8.90 -16.38 -2.45
C ALA A 35 7.41 -16.39 -2.82
N LYS A 36 6.64 -17.32 -2.26
CA LYS A 36 5.20 -17.42 -2.50
C LYS A 36 4.39 -16.33 -1.81
N HIS A 37 4.87 -15.82 -0.68
CA HIS A 37 4.18 -14.79 0.08
C HIS A 37 5.20 -13.79 0.65
N ILE A 38 4.99 -12.52 0.36
CA ILE A 38 5.73 -11.41 0.97
C ILE A 38 4.76 -10.53 1.74
N LYS A 39 5.11 -10.28 3.01
CA LYS A 39 4.40 -9.38 3.91
C LYS A 39 5.20 -8.08 4.07
N MET A 40 4.68 -6.95 3.62
CA MET A 40 5.27 -5.65 3.90
C MET A 40 4.63 -5.05 5.17
N ARG A 41 5.48 -4.53 6.06
CA ARG A 41 5.05 -3.89 7.30
C ARG A 41 5.71 -2.52 7.43
N VAL A 42 4.89 -1.47 7.42
CA VAL A 42 5.35 -0.11 7.72
C VAL A 42 5.56 -0.01 9.23
N ARG A 43 6.79 0.10 9.65
CA ARG A 43 7.16 0.21 11.07
C ARG A 43 7.17 1.65 11.57
N LYS A 44 7.61 2.55 10.71
CA LYS A 44 7.60 3.99 10.98
C LYS A 44 7.29 4.72 9.69
N VAL A 45 6.51 5.73 9.78
CA VAL A 45 6.34 6.76 8.76
C VAL A 45 6.12 8.08 9.48
N LYS A 46 6.90 9.08 9.14
CA LYS A 46 6.77 10.46 9.62
C LYS A 46 6.77 11.36 8.39
N GLY A 47 5.76 12.16 8.26
CA GLY A 47 5.54 13.05 7.12
C GLY A 47 4.08 13.47 7.10
N ALA A 48 3.73 14.32 6.15
CA ALA A 48 2.36 14.75 5.93
C ALA A 48 1.93 14.42 4.48
N ALA A 49 0.69 14.01 4.32
CA ALA A 49 0.10 13.85 3.00
C ALA A 49 -0.04 15.24 2.33
N SER A 50 0.31 15.32 1.04
CA SER A 50 0.09 16.54 0.26
C SER A 50 -1.42 16.78 0.02
N GLY A 51 -1.81 18.04 -0.16
CA GLY A 51 -3.17 18.38 -0.54
C GLY A 51 -3.61 17.70 -1.85
N GLY A 52 -2.67 17.44 -2.77
CA GLY A 52 -2.94 16.68 -3.99
C GLY A 52 -3.33 15.22 -3.70
N THR A 53 -2.63 14.53 -2.81
CA THR A 53 -2.99 13.17 -2.38
C THR A 53 -4.38 13.13 -1.76
N ILE A 54 -4.67 14.08 -0.86
CA ILE A 54 -5.98 14.20 -0.21
C ILE A 54 -7.09 14.47 -1.23
N ALA A 55 -6.87 15.42 -2.14
CA ALA A 55 -7.83 15.75 -3.20
C ALA A 55 -8.12 14.54 -4.10
N SER A 56 -7.10 13.75 -4.45
CA SER A 56 -7.25 12.52 -5.24
C SER A 56 -8.11 11.48 -4.52
N ILE A 57 -7.87 11.25 -3.22
CA ILE A 57 -8.68 10.34 -2.41
C ILE A 57 -10.16 10.78 -2.37
N LEU A 58 -10.41 12.07 -2.11
CA LEU A 58 -11.76 12.62 -2.07
C LEU A 58 -12.47 12.53 -3.44
N ASN A 59 -11.72 12.71 -4.53
CA ASN A 59 -12.25 12.59 -5.88
C ASN A 59 -12.66 11.14 -6.20
N VAL A 60 -11.89 10.14 -5.78
CA VAL A 60 -12.26 8.72 -5.92
C VAL A 60 -13.61 8.44 -5.27
N PHE A 61 -13.88 8.96 -4.07
CA PHE A 61 -15.20 8.81 -3.44
C PHE A 61 -16.35 9.44 -4.25
N LYS A 62 -16.09 10.59 -4.86
CA LYS A 62 -17.06 11.25 -5.75
C LYS A 62 -17.33 10.40 -6.97
N GLU A 63 -16.28 9.97 -7.68
CA GLU A 63 -16.38 9.17 -8.89
C GLU A 63 -17.06 7.81 -8.66
N VAL A 64 -16.74 7.12 -7.56
CA VAL A 64 -17.39 5.85 -7.19
C VAL A 64 -18.88 6.04 -6.91
N LYS A 65 -19.27 7.20 -6.37
CA LYS A 65 -20.70 7.53 -6.17
C LYS A 65 -21.42 7.78 -7.49
N GLU A 66 -20.77 8.48 -8.42
CA GLU A 66 -21.30 8.81 -9.75
C GLU A 66 -21.30 7.58 -10.68
N ASN A 67 -20.28 6.73 -10.55
CA ASN A 67 -20.14 5.49 -11.33
C ASN A 67 -19.86 4.28 -10.42
N PRO A 68 -20.89 3.56 -9.95
CA PRO A 68 -20.72 2.39 -9.08
C PRO A 68 -19.92 1.24 -9.67
N GLN A 69 -19.76 1.17 -11.01
CA GLN A 69 -18.95 0.14 -11.65
C GLN A 69 -17.46 0.24 -11.29
N LEU A 70 -16.99 1.44 -10.94
CA LEU A 70 -15.61 1.65 -10.47
C LEU A 70 -15.30 0.84 -9.20
N ARG A 71 -16.31 0.45 -8.41
CA ARG A 71 -16.10 -0.43 -7.25
C ARG A 71 -15.47 -1.76 -7.63
N LYS A 72 -15.88 -2.34 -8.77
CA LYS A 72 -15.31 -3.60 -9.27
C LYS A 72 -13.84 -3.44 -9.63
N VAL A 73 -13.49 -2.32 -10.27
CA VAL A 73 -12.11 -1.95 -10.60
C VAL A 73 -11.28 -1.76 -9.34
N LEU A 74 -11.82 -1.05 -8.34
CA LEU A 74 -11.14 -0.77 -7.08
C LEU A 74 -10.98 -2.00 -6.16
N ILE A 75 -11.73 -3.07 -6.38
CA ILE A 75 -11.60 -4.32 -5.61
C ILE A 75 -10.59 -5.28 -6.27
N ASN A 76 -10.40 -5.18 -7.58
CA ASN A 76 -9.50 -6.09 -8.31
C ASN A 76 -8.02 -5.73 -8.07
N PRO A 77 -7.22 -6.59 -7.43
CA PRO A 77 -5.79 -6.34 -7.20
C PRO A 77 -4.95 -6.42 -8.50
N TYR A 78 -5.51 -6.98 -9.56
CA TYR A 78 -4.82 -7.23 -10.83
C TYR A 78 -5.24 -6.28 -11.95
N VAL A 79 -6.05 -5.27 -11.65
CA VAL A 79 -6.64 -4.38 -12.65
C VAL A 79 -5.60 -3.59 -13.48
N LEU A 80 -4.39 -3.46 -12.99
CA LEU A 80 -3.28 -2.79 -13.70
C LEU A 80 -2.38 -3.78 -14.46
N CYS A 81 -2.61 -5.08 -14.33
CA CYS A 81 -1.86 -6.08 -15.09
C CYS A 81 -2.26 -6.03 -16.57
N PRO A 82 -1.34 -6.38 -17.49
CA PRO A 82 -1.66 -6.54 -18.90
C PRO A 82 -2.79 -7.55 -19.12
N ASP A 83 -3.54 -7.38 -20.20
CA ASP A 83 -4.57 -8.35 -20.58
C ASP A 83 -3.98 -9.76 -20.78
N GLY A 84 -4.72 -10.78 -20.36
CA GLY A 84 -4.28 -12.18 -20.46
C GLY A 84 -3.34 -12.63 -19.33
N HIS A 85 -3.13 -11.81 -18.28
CA HIS A 85 -2.36 -12.26 -17.11
C HIS A 85 -2.98 -13.49 -16.44
N PRO A 86 -2.17 -14.42 -15.86
CA PRO A 86 -2.66 -15.67 -15.30
C PRO A 86 -3.21 -15.57 -13.87
N PHE A 87 -3.03 -14.43 -13.20
CA PHE A 87 -3.27 -14.28 -11.76
C PHE A 87 -4.75 -14.44 -11.40
N LYS A 88 -5.04 -15.33 -10.44
CA LYS A 88 -6.39 -15.60 -9.91
C LYS A 88 -6.41 -15.65 -8.38
N GLN A 89 -5.25 -15.58 -7.75
CA GLN A 89 -5.12 -15.77 -6.30
C GLN A 89 -5.80 -14.64 -5.55
N ARG A 90 -6.58 -15.00 -4.52
CA ARG A 90 -7.20 -14.00 -3.64
C ARG A 90 -6.13 -13.37 -2.76
N GLN A 91 -5.95 -12.05 -2.87
CA GLN A 91 -5.04 -11.29 -2.03
C GLN A 91 -5.64 -10.99 -0.65
N LYS A 92 -4.79 -10.94 0.38
CA LYS A 92 -5.20 -10.55 1.73
C LYS A 92 -5.29 -9.02 1.81
N ASN A 93 -6.41 -8.51 2.29
CA ASN A 93 -6.60 -7.08 2.52
C ASN A 93 -6.77 -6.81 4.03
N HIS A 94 -5.86 -6.05 4.63
CA HIS A 94 -5.89 -5.65 6.03
C HIS A 94 -6.86 -4.49 6.25
N LYS A 95 -8.16 -4.81 6.44
CA LYS A 95 -9.21 -3.80 6.67
C LYS A 95 -9.39 -3.42 8.14
N GLY A 96 -8.76 -4.12 9.05
CA GLY A 96 -8.94 -3.96 10.49
C GLY A 96 -7.66 -4.17 11.27
N ALA A 97 -7.78 -3.98 12.59
CA ALA A 97 -6.72 -4.34 13.53
C ALA A 97 -6.62 -5.87 13.64
N GLU A 98 -5.42 -6.40 13.52
CA GLU A 98 -5.14 -7.84 13.59
C GLU A 98 -3.80 -8.07 14.30
N HIS A 99 -3.69 -9.17 15.06
CA HIS A 99 -2.41 -9.62 15.58
C HIS A 99 -1.76 -10.61 14.60
N ASP A 100 -0.69 -10.19 13.93
CA ASP A 100 0.11 -11.06 13.06
C ASP A 100 0.92 -12.01 13.93
N LYS A 101 0.42 -13.24 14.10
CA LYS A 101 1.05 -14.27 14.95
C LYS A 101 2.42 -14.68 14.43
N THR A 102 2.68 -14.59 13.11
CA THR A 102 3.95 -15.00 12.52
C THR A 102 5.06 -14.00 12.75
N LEU A 103 4.70 -12.72 12.92
CA LEU A 103 5.64 -11.63 13.22
C LEU A 103 5.57 -11.17 14.69
N GLY A 104 4.58 -11.62 15.46
CA GLY A 104 4.39 -11.25 16.86
C GLY A 104 4.03 -9.77 17.06
N VAL A 105 3.38 -9.13 16.09
CA VAL A 105 3.07 -7.70 16.13
C VAL A 105 1.59 -7.43 15.85
N TRP A 106 1.07 -6.35 16.43
CA TRP A 106 -0.23 -5.83 16.02
C TRP A 106 -0.10 -5.07 14.71
N THR A 107 -1.08 -5.25 13.83
CA THR A 107 -1.18 -4.57 12.53
C THR A 107 -2.48 -3.78 12.44
N MET A 108 -2.42 -2.72 11.64
CA MET A 108 -3.55 -1.85 11.31
C MET A 108 -3.52 -1.50 9.82
N PRO A 109 -4.63 -1.05 9.23
CA PRO A 109 -4.70 -0.76 7.81
C PRO A 109 -3.64 0.26 7.36
N PHE A 110 -3.05 0.01 6.18
CA PHE A 110 -2.21 0.97 5.49
C PHE A 110 -2.97 1.50 4.27
N VAL A 111 -3.18 2.82 4.23
CA VAL A 111 -4.06 3.45 3.23
C VAL A 111 -3.56 3.21 1.79
N MET A 112 -2.23 3.18 1.60
CA MET A 112 -1.62 2.99 0.29
C MET A 112 -1.58 1.53 -0.18
N ALA A 113 -1.83 0.55 0.71
CA ALA A 113 -1.74 -0.88 0.41
C ALA A 113 -2.48 -1.26 -0.87
N SER A 114 -3.72 -0.78 -1.02
CA SER A 114 -4.54 -1.13 -2.19
C SER A 114 -3.99 -0.61 -3.53
N ILE A 115 -3.19 0.45 -3.51
CA ILE A 115 -2.54 1.00 -4.70
C ILE A 115 -1.24 0.23 -4.95
N ASN A 116 -0.43 0.07 -3.92
CA ASN A 116 0.88 -0.58 -4.00
C ASN A 116 0.78 -2.05 -4.42
N GLU A 117 -0.18 -2.79 -3.87
CA GLU A 117 -0.44 -4.18 -4.26
C GLU A 117 -0.65 -4.32 -5.78
N ARG A 118 -1.39 -3.40 -6.41
CA ARG A 118 -1.61 -3.40 -7.87
C ARG A 118 -0.35 -3.14 -8.66
N ILE A 119 0.51 -2.24 -8.18
CA ILE A 119 1.79 -1.95 -8.81
C ILE A 119 2.71 -3.16 -8.72
N VAL A 120 2.83 -3.78 -7.56
CA VAL A 120 3.63 -4.99 -7.34
C VAL A 120 3.17 -6.15 -8.24
N HIS A 121 1.87 -6.38 -8.35
CA HIS A 121 1.35 -7.43 -9.25
C HIS A 121 1.53 -7.08 -10.74
N ARG A 122 1.43 -5.80 -11.11
CA ARG A 122 1.76 -5.34 -12.45
C ARG A 122 3.24 -5.58 -12.76
N SER A 123 4.15 -5.27 -11.84
CA SER A 123 5.59 -5.51 -11.99
C SER A 123 5.87 -7.00 -12.16
N ASN A 124 5.23 -7.89 -11.37
CA ASN A 124 5.31 -9.33 -11.57
C ASN A 124 4.92 -9.73 -13.00
N ALA A 125 3.78 -9.24 -13.50
CA ALA A 125 3.32 -9.55 -14.86
C ALA A 125 4.32 -9.07 -15.93
N LEU A 126 4.85 -7.85 -15.79
CA LEU A 126 5.80 -7.27 -16.73
C LEU A 126 7.18 -7.96 -16.71
N LEU A 127 7.54 -8.57 -15.59
CA LEU A 127 8.75 -9.38 -15.42
C LEU A 127 8.55 -10.85 -15.87
N GLY A 128 7.48 -11.16 -16.61
CA GLY A 128 7.21 -12.51 -17.08
C GLY A 128 6.81 -13.47 -15.96
N ASN A 129 6.10 -12.98 -14.96
CA ASN A 129 5.62 -13.72 -13.79
C ASN A 129 6.73 -14.30 -12.90
N GLN A 130 7.86 -13.61 -12.79
CA GLN A 130 9.02 -14.08 -12.01
C GLN A 130 8.72 -14.36 -10.54
N TYR A 131 7.68 -13.73 -9.95
CA TYR A 131 7.27 -13.97 -8.56
C TYR A 131 6.31 -15.16 -8.43
N GLY A 132 5.92 -15.78 -9.55
CA GLY A 132 4.93 -16.86 -9.63
C GLY A 132 3.51 -16.35 -9.89
N GLU A 133 2.67 -17.26 -10.39
CA GLU A 133 1.27 -16.96 -10.69
C GLU A 133 0.38 -16.98 -9.43
N ASP A 134 0.82 -17.69 -8.40
CA ASP A 134 0.20 -17.84 -7.09
C ASP A 134 0.79 -16.90 -6.02
N PHE A 135 1.57 -15.89 -6.44
CA PHE A 135 2.22 -14.95 -5.54
C PHE A 135 1.22 -14.17 -4.69
N LEU A 136 1.49 -14.16 -3.38
CA LEU A 136 0.73 -13.40 -2.39
C LEU A 136 1.53 -12.21 -1.90
N TYR A 137 0.89 -11.06 -1.84
CA TYR A 137 1.46 -9.85 -1.29
C TYR A 137 0.45 -9.12 -0.42
N ASP A 138 0.86 -8.65 0.74
CA ASP A 138 0.02 -7.83 1.60
C ASP A 138 0.81 -6.74 2.33
N GLU A 139 0.18 -5.60 2.56
CA GLU A 139 0.75 -4.46 3.27
C GLU A 139 -0.10 -4.10 4.50
N ALA A 140 0.58 -3.77 5.59
CA ALA A 140 -0.05 -3.23 6.79
C ALA A 140 0.92 -2.32 7.55
N MET A 141 0.40 -1.43 8.38
CA MET A 141 1.20 -0.70 9.37
C MET A 141 1.29 -1.52 10.66
N THR A 142 2.44 -1.43 11.36
CA THR A 142 2.55 -2.03 12.70
C THR A 142 2.07 -1.07 13.77
N ALA A 143 1.50 -1.62 14.85
CA ALA A 143 1.09 -0.89 16.04
C ALA A 143 1.80 -1.43 17.28
N LYS A 144 2.03 -0.57 18.27
CA LYS A 144 2.66 -0.95 19.55
C LYS A 144 1.75 -1.82 20.42
N SER A 145 0.44 -1.72 20.23
CA SER A 145 -0.57 -2.45 21.01
C SER A 145 -1.86 -2.65 20.22
N GLY A 146 -2.69 -3.61 20.67
CA GLY A 146 -4.02 -3.81 20.11
C GLY A 146 -4.91 -2.59 20.26
N LEU A 147 -4.80 -1.86 21.37
CA LEU A 147 -5.56 -0.62 21.58
C LEU A 147 -5.22 0.42 20.51
N GLN A 148 -3.94 0.64 20.24
CA GLN A 148 -3.51 1.55 19.17
C GLN A 148 -4.02 1.09 17.81
N ALA A 149 -3.93 -0.20 17.50
CA ALA A 149 -4.39 -0.74 16.23
C ALA A 149 -5.91 -0.53 16.04
N TRP A 150 -6.71 -0.78 17.08
CA TRP A 150 -8.14 -0.59 17.01
C TRP A 150 -8.56 0.88 16.96
N THR A 151 -7.95 1.75 17.76
CA THR A 151 -8.27 3.20 17.74
C THR A 151 -7.96 3.81 16.38
N PHE A 152 -6.81 3.45 15.78
CA PHE A 152 -6.47 3.90 14.42
C PHE A 152 -7.48 3.36 13.39
N THR A 153 -7.80 2.07 13.45
CA THR A 153 -8.74 1.44 12.51
C THR A 153 -10.13 2.07 12.56
N LEU A 154 -10.65 2.30 13.77
CA LEU A 154 -11.96 2.95 13.96
C LEU A 154 -11.92 4.41 13.50
N GLY A 155 -10.87 5.15 13.81
CA GLY A 155 -10.66 6.53 13.35
C GLY A 155 -10.59 6.63 11.83
N LEU A 156 -9.85 5.73 11.18
CA LEU A 156 -9.80 5.65 9.72
C LEU A 156 -11.18 5.31 9.13
N GLY A 157 -11.88 4.35 9.71
CA GLY A 157 -13.24 3.99 9.29
C GLY A 157 -14.22 5.16 9.39
N ALA A 158 -14.18 5.90 10.50
CA ALA A 158 -15.01 7.09 10.71
C ALA A 158 -14.67 8.19 9.69
N PHE A 159 -13.37 8.43 9.42
CA PHE A 159 -12.92 9.36 8.38
C PHE A 159 -13.43 8.95 6.99
N MET A 160 -13.28 7.68 6.62
CA MET A 160 -13.75 7.16 5.32
C MET A 160 -15.27 7.30 5.17
N LEU A 161 -16.02 7.03 6.23
CA LEU A 161 -17.47 7.23 6.26
C LEU A 161 -17.81 8.72 6.07
N ALA A 162 -17.19 9.62 6.81
CA ALA A 162 -17.40 11.06 6.67
C ALA A 162 -17.05 11.56 5.26
N ALA A 163 -15.94 11.08 4.68
CA ALA A 163 -15.53 11.42 3.31
C ALA A 163 -16.51 10.87 2.25
N SER A 164 -17.23 9.79 2.52
CA SER A 164 -18.24 9.23 1.61
C SER A 164 -19.52 10.06 1.57
N LEU A 165 -19.84 10.80 2.64
CA LEU A 165 -21.04 11.62 2.77
C LEU A 165 -20.77 13.04 2.25
N SER A 166 -21.53 13.46 1.24
CA SER A 166 -21.30 14.73 0.54
C SER A 166 -21.19 15.98 1.44
N PRO A 167 -22.06 16.18 2.47
CA PRO A 167 -21.94 17.35 3.34
C PRO A 167 -20.69 17.30 4.23
N LEU A 168 -20.36 16.13 4.81
CA LEU A 168 -19.21 15.97 5.66
C LEU A 168 -17.89 16.06 4.84
N ARG A 169 -17.88 15.50 3.63
CA ARG A 169 -16.74 15.64 2.71
C ARG A 169 -16.43 17.10 2.41
N LYS A 170 -17.46 17.93 2.15
CA LYS A 170 -17.26 19.38 1.92
C LYS A 170 -16.70 20.06 3.17
N LEU A 171 -17.18 19.71 4.35
CA LEU A 171 -16.67 20.25 5.62
C LEU A 171 -15.19 19.87 5.82
N LEU A 172 -14.86 18.58 5.64
CA LEU A 172 -13.48 18.10 5.72
C LEU A 172 -12.56 18.84 4.74
N ALA A 173 -12.96 18.96 3.47
CA ALA A 173 -12.16 19.62 2.45
C ALA A 173 -11.93 21.11 2.71
N ASN A 174 -12.90 21.79 3.32
CA ASN A 174 -12.82 23.25 3.54
C ASN A 174 -12.06 23.64 4.82
N TYR A 175 -12.13 22.81 5.88
CA TYR A 175 -11.71 23.22 7.22
C TYR A 175 -10.67 22.31 7.88
N VAL A 176 -10.49 21.08 7.40
CA VAL A 176 -9.68 20.07 8.10
C VAL A 176 -8.49 19.62 7.26
N LEU A 177 -8.69 19.45 5.97
CA LEU A 177 -7.70 18.84 5.08
C LEU A 177 -6.86 19.89 4.36
N ALA A 178 -5.61 19.53 4.04
CA ALA A 178 -4.72 20.37 3.24
C ALA A 178 -5.34 20.60 1.84
N LYS A 179 -5.26 21.83 1.35
CA LYS A 179 -5.80 22.22 0.05
C LYS A 179 -4.87 21.78 -1.08
N PRO A 180 -5.40 21.62 -2.33
CA PRO A 180 -4.56 21.44 -3.50
C PRO A 180 -3.49 22.53 -3.59
N GLY A 181 -2.23 22.12 -3.79
CA GLY A 181 -1.06 23.03 -3.79
C GLY A 181 -0.40 23.20 -2.42
N GLU A 182 -1.06 22.83 -1.32
CA GLU A 182 -0.44 22.76 -0.01
C GLU A 182 0.31 21.43 0.17
N GLY A 183 1.49 21.49 0.74
CA GLY A 183 2.33 20.33 1.03
C GLY A 183 2.91 20.38 2.43
N PRO A 184 3.71 19.38 2.81
CA PRO A 184 4.44 19.41 4.07
C PRO A 184 5.37 20.64 4.13
N THR A 185 5.45 21.25 5.30
CA THR A 185 6.38 22.38 5.54
C THR A 185 7.82 21.93 5.34
N PRO A 186 8.78 22.85 5.07
CA PRO A 186 10.21 22.51 4.97
C PRO A 186 10.72 21.70 6.16
N LYS A 187 10.27 22.03 7.37
CA LYS A 187 10.61 21.27 8.58
C LYS A 187 10.04 19.85 8.56
N GLN A 188 8.79 19.68 8.13
CA GLN A 188 8.17 18.36 8.01
C GLN A 188 8.83 17.51 6.91
N GLN A 189 9.36 18.14 5.87
CA GLN A 189 10.12 17.46 4.81
C GLN A 189 11.47 16.98 5.36
N LEU A 190 12.21 17.82 6.07
CA LEU A 190 13.49 17.47 6.71
C LEU A 190 13.34 16.39 7.81
N ASP A 191 12.23 16.43 8.54
CA ASP A 191 11.92 15.49 9.61
C ASP A 191 11.25 14.21 9.08
N GLY A 192 10.98 14.15 7.78
CA GLY A 192 10.34 13.01 7.12
C GLY A 192 11.20 11.75 7.27
N MET A 193 10.57 10.62 7.55
CA MET A 193 11.27 9.33 7.59
C MET A 193 10.31 8.18 7.39
N PHE A 194 10.84 7.09 6.87
CA PHE A 194 10.09 5.84 6.78
C PHE A 194 10.98 4.62 7.07
N ASP A 195 10.37 3.57 7.64
CA ASP A 195 10.95 2.24 7.82
C ASP A 195 9.90 1.23 7.36
N MET A 196 10.15 0.59 6.23
CA MET A 196 9.33 -0.46 5.64
C MET A 196 10.11 -1.76 5.65
N ARG A 197 9.48 -2.85 6.10
CA ARG A 197 10.13 -4.16 6.14
C ARG A 197 9.30 -5.20 5.40
N PHE A 198 9.99 -5.96 4.58
CA PHE A 198 9.45 -7.02 3.76
C PHE A 198 9.90 -8.35 4.33
N TYR A 199 8.95 -9.21 4.62
CA TYR A 199 9.18 -10.50 5.26
C TYR A 199 8.69 -11.62 4.37
N THR A 200 9.47 -12.69 4.28
CA THR A 200 9.03 -13.97 3.73
C THR A 200 9.55 -15.12 4.56
N ASP A 201 8.82 -16.21 4.59
CA ASP A 201 9.28 -17.47 5.22
C ASP A 201 10.13 -18.24 4.21
N MET A 202 11.31 -18.67 4.63
CA MET A 202 12.22 -19.47 3.82
C MET A 202 11.96 -20.96 4.03
N PRO A 203 12.26 -21.82 3.03
CA PRO A 203 12.15 -23.28 3.19
C PRO A 203 12.96 -23.85 4.37
N SER A 204 14.01 -23.14 4.78
CA SER A 204 14.82 -23.49 5.98
C SER A 204 14.10 -23.26 7.31
N GLY A 205 12.88 -22.70 7.31
CA GLY A 205 12.13 -22.30 8.50
C GLY A 205 12.50 -20.92 9.05
N ASN A 206 13.54 -20.28 8.52
CA ASN A 206 13.92 -18.93 8.88
C ASN A 206 13.10 -17.89 8.10
N LYS A 207 13.13 -16.63 8.55
CA LYS A 207 12.57 -15.49 7.80
C LYS A 207 13.68 -14.71 7.11
N LEU A 208 13.47 -14.42 5.83
CA LEU A 208 14.28 -13.41 5.15
C LEU A 208 13.59 -12.06 5.25
N VAL A 209 14.38 -11.03 5.54
CA VAL A 209 13.87 -9.67 5.74
C VAL A 209 14.66 -8.68 4.89
N VAL A 210 13.97 -7.90 4.09
CA VAL A 210 14.52 -6.71 3.41
C VAL A 210 13.98 -5.47 4.10
N LYS A 211 14.85 -4.52 4.37
CA LYS A 211 14.53 -3.22 4.95
C LYS A 211 14.69 -2.15 3.87
N VAL A 212 13.68 -1.30 3.74
CA VAL A 212 13.72 -0.08 2.92
C VAL A 212 13.43 1.09 3.84
N GLU A 213 14.39 1.98 3.95
CA GLU A 213 14.28 3.16 4.80
C GLU A 213 14.83 4.39 4.08
N GLY A 214 14.37 5.56 4.53
CA GLY A 214 14.85 6.86 4.05
C GLY A 214 14.40 7.98 4.99
N ASP A 215 15.05 9.12 4.83
CA ASP A 215 14.87 10.40 5.48
C ASP A 215 14.71 11.52 4.44
#